data_0c073d879746b1400acfdcba66192fc1
#
_entry.id   0c073d879746b1400acfdcba66192fc1
#
_cell.length_a   1.000
_cell.length_b   1.000
_cell.length_c   1.000
_cell.angle_alpha   90.00
_cell.angle_beta   90.00
_cell.angle_gamma   90.00
#
_symmetry.space_group_name_H-M   'P 1'
#
loop_
_entity.id
_entity.type
_entity.pdbx_description
1 polymer ?
#
loop_
_entity_poly.entity_id
_entity_poly.type
_entity_poly.pdbx_seq_one_letter_code
_entity_poly.pdbx_strand_id
1 'polypeptide(L)'
;DDRHLYLYGVDGFNVLVARTMTKSLYSPWQYYVRKADGQWVWQDEYPMEEDMKRSNIMASSDYACHLPWVFRDGDWYYLTSQAPIFSTEVYIYRSHTPYGPFTDKQLLFRLPDHLDKIGNQKYHWLYMVNLHPSLSRTGELVFSTNSDPDDFWWNFNEPGSADYYRPYFYRVFNWKKVYDNLPDTKIESIYSPSANVIDGISVNKTYSLLGIQTPRPSRGIYIRQGRKVMEK
;
A
#
# COMPACT_ATOMS: atom_id res chain seq x y z
N ASP A 1 -10.79 6.50 -11.76
CA ASP A 1 -11.13 6.68 -13.16
C ASP A 1 -10.52 5.55 -13.99
N ASP A 2 -11.35 4.71 -14.57
CA ASP A 2 -10.92 3.50 -15.29
C ASP A 2 -10.17 3.80 -16.60
N ARG A 3 -10.14 5.04 -17.03
CA ARG A 3 -9.49 5.49 -18.26
C ARG A 3 -8.02 5.87 -18.08
N HIS A 4 -7.60 6.18 -16.87
CA HIS A 4 -6.26 6.67 -16.61
C HIS A 4 -5.45 5.68 -15.79
N LEU A 5 -4.15 5.65 -16.04
CA LEU A 5 -3.14 5.13 -15.13
C LEU A 5 -2.54 6.32 -14.38
N TYR A 6 -2.48 6.23 -13.07
CA TYR A 6 -1.89 7.26 -12.21
C TYR A 6 -0.52 6.80 -11.70
N LEU A 7 0.43 7.71 -11.70
CA LEU A 7 1.76 7.54 -11.15
C LEU A 7 1.94 8.53 -10.00
N TYR A 8 2.34 8.03 -8.85
CA TYR A 8 2.63 8.84 -7.67
C TYR A 8 4.12 8.87 -7.40
N GLY A 9 4.64 10.03 -7.08
CA GLY A 9 6.04 10.25 -6.74
C GLY A 9 6.16 11.20 -5.56
N VAL A 10 7.37 11.37 -5.08
CA VAL A 10 7.67 12.32 -4.00
C VAL A 10 8.79 13.27 -4.41
N ASP A 11 8.65 14.52 -4.01
CA ASP A 11 9.71 15.53 -3.99
C ASP A 11 9.90 16.02 -2.56
N GLY A 12 11.00 15.59 -1.93
CA GLY A 12 11.10 15.66 -0.47
C GLY A 12 10.03 14.81 0.21
N PHE A 13 9.07 15.46 0.85
CA PHE A 13 7.90 14.82 1.47
C PHE A 13 6.57 15.18 0.78
N ASN A 14 6.63 15.97 -0.28
CA ASN A 14 5.46 16.32 -1.08
C ASN A 14 5.11 15.16 -2.00
N VAL A 15 3.84 14.81 -2.04
CA VAL A 15 3.35 13.80 -2.97
C VAL A 15 2.88 14.48 -4.25
N LEU A 16 3.41 14.03 -5.36
CA LEU A 16 3.10 14.48 -6.70
C LEU A 16 2.34 13.39 -7.46
N VAL A 17 1.53 13.79 -8.44
CA VAL A 17 0.79 12.85 -9.27
C VAL A 17 0.84 13.20 -10.74
N ALA A 18 1.06 12.18 -11.56
CA ALA A 18 0.92 12.23 -13.00
C ALA A 18 -0.10 11.19 -13.47
N ARG A 19 -0.63 11.35 -14.67
CA ARG A 19 -1.54 10.40 -15.30
C ARG A 19 -1.26 10.22 -16.77
N THR A 20 -1.65 9.09 -17.32
CA THR A 20 -1.70 8.86 -18.77
C THR A 20 -3.06 8.35 -19.19
N MET A 21 -3.50 8.72 -20.40
CA MET A 21 -4.87 8.49 -20.88
C MET A 21 -5.20 7.04 -21.23
N THR A 22 -4.24 6.17 -21.41
CA THR A 22 -4.48 4.91 -22.12
C THR A 22 -3.99 3.65 -21.41
N LYS A 23 -3.71 3.67 -20.15
CA LYS A 23 -3.12 2.51 -19.45
C LYS A 23 -1.82 1.99 -20.10
N SER A 24 -1.15 2.83 -20.89
CA SER A 24 0.13 2.54 -21.52
C SER A 24 1.20 3.48 -20.97
N LEU A 25 2.29 2.94 -20.47
CA LEU A 25 3.42 3.74 -19.98
C LEU A 25 4.09 4.57 -21.10
N TYR A 26 3.86 4.21 -22.36
CA TYR A 26 4.41 4.90 -23.52
C TYR A 26 3.51 6.03 -24.05
N SER A 27 2.32 6.19 -23.47
CA SER A 27 1.43 7.29 -23.82
C SER A 27 1.92 8.60 -23.20
N PRO A 28 1.55 9.77 -23.77
CA PRO A 28 1.86 11.05 -23.17
C PRO A 28 1.34 11.13 -21.73
N TRP A 29 2.16 11.72 -20.86
CA TRP A 29 1.84 11.94 -19.46
C TRP A 29 1.31 13.35 -19.25
N GLN A 30 0.37 13.49 -18.34
CA GLN A 30 -0.08 14.76 -17.78
C GLN A 30 0.31 14.86 -16.33
N TYR A 31 0.71 16.03 -15.91
CA TYR A 31 1.16 16.33 -14.55
C TYR A 31 0.16 17.24 -13.86
N TYR A 32 -0.23 16.90 -12.65
CA TYR A 32 -1.16 17.70 -11.85
C TYR A 32 -0.37 18.70 -11.01
N VAL A 33 -0.42 19.97 -11.38
CA VAL A 33 0.41 21.00 -10.79
C VAL A 33 -0.41 22.16 -10.23
N ARG A 34 0.09 22.73 -9.15
CA ARG A 34 -0.42 23.97 -8.58
C ARG A 34 0.40 25.14 -9.11
N LYS A 35 -0.27 26.05 -9.79
CA LYS A 35 0.34 27.28 -10.33
C LYS A 35 0.57 28.33 -9.26
N ALA A 36 1.38 29.35 -9.60
CA ALA A 36 1.70 30.46 -8.68
C ALA A 36 0.47 31.22 -8.18
N ASP A 37 -0.62 31.25 -8.97
CA ASP A 37 -1.92 31.85 -8.62
C ASP A 37 -2.77 30.95 -7.72
N GLY A 38 -2.28 29.73 -7.39
CA GLY A 38 -2.96 28.75 -6.55
C GLY A 38 -3.90 27.81 -7.31
N GLN A 39 -4.08 27.96 -8.61
CA GLN A 39 -4.92 27.08 -9.41
C GLN A 39 -4.24 25.72 -9.66
N TRP A 40 -5.03 24.66 -9.62
CA TRP A 40 -4.59 23.33 -9.97
C TRP A 40 -4.96 23.00 -11.40
N VAL A 41 -3.98 22.55 -12.20
CA VAL A 41 -4.17 22.22 -13.60
C VAL A 41 -3.47 20.91 -13.97
N TRP A 42 -4.02 20.20 -14.95
CA TRP A 42 -3.32 19.15 -15.67
C TRP A 42 -2.57 19.77 -16.83
N GLN A 43 -1.26 19.53 -16.94
CA GLN A 43 -0.43 20.03 -18.04
C GLN A 43 0.37 18.88 -18.67
N ASP A 44 0.69 19.00 -19.94
CA ASP A 44 1.44 17.99 -20.70
C ASP A 44 2.97 18.17 -20.52
N GLU A 45 3.42 19.41 -20.28
CA GLU A 45 4.83 19.70 -20.06
C GLU A 45 5.27 19.21 -18.67
N TYR A 46 6.50 18.67 -18.61
CA TYR A 46 7.09 18.32 -17.32
C TYR A 46 7.19 19.55 -16.42
N PRO A 47 6.77 19.45 -15.16
CA PRO A 47 6.70 20.62 -14.29
C PRO A 47 8.06 21.15 -13.90
N MET A 48 8.18 22.48 -13.79
CA MET A 48 9.35 23.11 -13.22
C MET A 48 9.47 22.80 -11.73
N GLU A 49 10.67 22.85 -11.20
CA GLU A 49 10.95 22.58 -9.79
C GLU A 49 10.09 23.40 -8.82
N GLU A 50 9.85 24.66 -9.13
CA GLU A 50 9.02 25.54 -8.31
C GLU A 50 7.56 25.15 -8.34
N ASP A 51 7.04 24.65 -9.46
CA ASP A 51 5.69 24.11 -9.54
C ASP A 51 5.60 22.79 -8.76
N MET A 52 6.61 21.93 -8.83
CA MET A 52 6.65 20.69 -8.03
C MET A 52 6.63 20.97 -6.53
N LYS A 53 7.43 21.92 -6.05
CA LYS A 53 7.48 22.29 -4.62
C LYS A 53 6.14 22.73 -4.04
N ARG A 54 5.24 23.32 -4.85
CA ARG A 54 3.91 23.74 -4.40
C ARG A 54 2.78 22.76 -4.72
N SER A 55 3.08 21.69 -5.46
CA SER A 55 2.08 20.75 -5.99
C SER A 55 1.87 19.52 -5.10
N ASN A 56 1.90 19.69 -3.78
CA ASN A 56 1.60 18.61 -2.86
C ASN A 56 0.11 18.28 -2.87
N ILE A 57 -0.24 17.03 -3.24
CA ILE A 57 -1.63 16.54 -3.24
C ILE A 57 -2.13 16.13 -1.85
N MET A 58 -1.31 16.29 -0.81
CA MET A 58 -1.73 16.16 0.57
C MET A 58 -2.38 17.47 1.03
N ALA A 59 -3.43 17.39 1.83
CA ALA A 59 -4.20 18.55 2.29
C ALA A 59 -3.41 19.45 3.26
N SER A 60 -2.40 18.92 3.92
CA SER A 60 -1.55 19.65 4.87
C SER A 60 -0.08 19.40 4.57
N SER A 61 0.74 20.44 4.73
CA SER A 61 2.21 20.32 4.68
C SER A 61 2.78 19.42 5.80
N ASP A 62 2.01 19.24 6.89
CA ASP A 62 2.39 18.35 8.00
C ASP A 62 2.17 16.86 7.66
N TYR A 63 1.55 16.58 6.52
CA TYR A 63 1.31 15.22 6.04
C TYR A 63 2.51 14.75 5.21
N ALA A 64 3.65 14.59 5.88
CA ALA A 64 4.85 14.07 5.25
C ALA A 64 4.67 12.60 4.86
N CYS A 65 4.96 12.29 3.60
CA CYS A 65 4.86 10.95 3.05
C CYS A 65 6.21 10.46 2.54
N HIS A 66 6.42 9.17 2.70
CA HIS A 66 7.58 8.48 2.13
C HIS A 66 7.11 7.20 1.45
N LEU A 67 7.31 7.09 0.13
CA LEU A 67 6.83 5.97 -0.69
C LEU A 67 5.30 5.78 -0.59
N PRO A 68 4.49 6.71 -1.11
CA PRO A 68 3.04 6.62 -1.05
C PRO A 68 2.51 5.48 -1.91
N TRP A 69 1.51 4.77 -1.39
CA TRP A 69 0.73 3.78 -2.12
C TRP A 69 -0.73 4.20 -2.17
N VAL A 70 -1.28 4.28 -3.37
CA VAL A 70 -2.67 4.70 -3.56
C VAL A 70 -3.49 3.54 -4.10
N PHE A 71 -4.66 3.33 -3.51
CA PHE A 71 -5.64 2.33 -3.96
C PHE A 71 -7.06 2.89 -3.83
N ARG A 72 -8.00 2.25 -4.53
CA ARG A 72 -9.42 2.59 -4.46
C ARG A 72 -10.19 1.51 -3.72
N ASP A 73 -11.11 1.93 -2.83
CA ASP A 73 -12.11 1.05 -2.22
C ASP A 73 -13.43 1.82 -2.12
N GLY A 74 -14.44 1.35 -2.86
CA GLY A 74 -15.71 2.06 -2.99
C GLY A 74 -15.57 3.41 -3.68
N ASP A 75 -16.10 4.45 -3.05
CA ASP A 75 -16.07 5.83 -3.55
C ASP A 75 -14.83 6.62 -3.12
N TRP A 76 -13.96 6.01 -2.36
CA TRP A 76 -12.77 6.64 -1.83
C TRP A 76 -11.48 6.12 -2.46
N TYR A 77 -10.53 7.02 -2.61
CA TYR A 77 -9.12 6.73 -2.83
C TYR A 77 -8.39 6.87 -1.50
N TYR A 78 -7.58 5.88 -1.19
CA TYR A 78 -6.79 5.84 0.03
C TYR A 78 -5.32 5.90 -0.34
N LEU A 79 -4.56 6.67 0.43
CA LEU A 79 -3.12 6.75 0.33
C LEU A 79 -2.52 6.22 1.64
N THR A 80 -1.61 5.27 1.55
CA THR A 80 -0.84 4.78 2.71
C THR A 80 0.62 5.16 2.57
N SER A 81 1.23 5.53 3.68
CA SER A 81 2.65 5.89 3.72
C SER A 81 3.22 5.65 5.12
N GLN A 82 4.46 5.18 5.19
CA GLN A 82 5.25 5.29 6.39
C GLN A 82 5.55 6.76 6.67
N ALA A 83 5.54 7.17 7.93
CA ALA A 83 6.05 8.48 8.32
C ALA A 83 7.55 8.61 7.96
N PRO A 84 8.09 9.84 7.85
CA PRO A 84 9.41 10.03 7.29
C PRO A 84 10.47 9.17 7.96
N ILE A 85 11.29 8.64 7.13
CA ILE A 85 12.53 7.88 7.31
C ILE A 85 12.61 7.10 8.64
N PHE A 86 12.42 5.77 8.54
CA PHE A 86 12.57 4.83 9.66
C PHE A 86 11.61 5.02 10.84
N SER A 87 10.53 5.77 10.66
CA SER A 87 9.47 5.85 11.66
C SER A 87 8.75 4.51 11.79
N THR A 88 8.31 4.19 13.00
CA THR A 88 7.46 3.02 13.23
C THR A 88 6.00 3.24 12.81
N GLU A 89 5.62 4.46 12.50
CA GLU A 89 4.23 4.82 12.21
C GLU A 89 3.90 4.70 10.73
N VAL A 90 2.80 4.01 10.43
CA VAL A 90 2.22 3.92 9.09
C VAL A 90 0.86 4.58 9.11
N TYR A 91 0.69 5.58 8.27
CA TYR A 91 -0.52 6.37 8.17
C TYR A 91 -1.34 6.03 6.94
N ILE A 92 -2.63 6.30 7.01
CA ILE A 92 -3.57 6.24 5.90
C ILE A 92 -4.33 7.56 5.80
N TYR A 93 -4.58 7.98 4.57
CA TYR A 93 -5.28 9.20 4.20
C TYR A 93 -6.35 8.84 3.19
N ARG A 94 -7.36 9.69 2.98
CA ARG A 94 -8.39 9.47 1.98
C ARG A 94 -8.70 10.69 1.13
N SER A 95 -9.23 10.46 -0.08
CA SER A 95 -9.69 11.49 -1.00
C SER A 95 -10.81 10.97 -1.87
N HIS A 96 -11.67 11.85 -2.39
CA HIS A 96 -12.67 11.49 -3.40
C HIS A 96 -12.10 11.41 -4.82
N THR A 97 -10.86 11.84 -5.02
CA THR A 97 -10.20 11.78 -6.33
C THR A 97 -8.82 11.11 -6.22
N PRO A 98 -8.33 10.47 -7.28
CA PRO A 98 -6.99 9.89 -7.25
C PRO A 98 -5.86 10.93 -7.22
N TYR A 99 -6.18 12.19 -7.43
CA TYR A 99 -5.21 13.28 -7.43
C TYR A 99 -5.37 14.24 -6.23
N GLY A 100 -6.06 13.78 -5.18
CA GLY A 100 -6.19 14.54 -3.93
C GLY A 100 -7.29 15.64 -3.96
N PRO A 101 -7.31 16.53 -2.96
CA PRO A 101 -6.43 16.49 -1.81
C PRO A 101 -6.69 15.25 -0.92
N PHE A 102 -5.62 14.64 -0.42
CA PHE A 102 -5.73 13.58 0.58
C PHE A 102 -5.82 14.19 1.97
N THR A 103 -6.88 13.82 2.70
CA THR A 103 -7.27 14.35 4.01
C THR A 103 -7.32 13.23 5.06
N ASP A 104 -7.84 13.56 6.24
CA ASP A 104 -8.25 12.60 7.27
C ASP A 104 -7.13 11.63 7.66
N LYS A 105 -5.94 12.19 7.95
CA LYS A 105 -4.78 11.42 8.43
C LYS A 105 -5.15 10.55 9.62
N GLN A 106 -4.99 9.23 9.50
CA GLN A 106 -5.18 8.28 10.58
C GLN A 106 -3.95 7.39 10.75
N LEU A 107 -3.62 7.07 11.98
CA LEU A 107 -2.62 6.04 12.26
C LEU A 107 -3.22 4.68 11.90
N LEU A 108 -2.66 4.02 10.90
CA LEU A 108 -3.13 2.72 10.44
C LEU A 108 -2.59 1.58 11.31
N PHE A 109 -1.27 1.56 11.54
CA PHE A 109 -0.60 0.64 12.46
C PHE A 109 0.79 1.13 12.81
N ARG A 110 1.41 0.48 13.79
CA ARG A 110 2.81 0.70 14.16
C ARG A 110 3.63 -0.54 13.84
N LEU A 111 4.78 -0.32 13.23
CA LEU A 111 5.82 -1.33 13.10
C LEU A 111 6.44 -1.58 14.48
N PRO A 112 6.99 -2.78 14.75
CA PRO A 112 7.77 -2.99 15.95
C PRO A 112 9.02 -2.10 15.95
N ASP A 113 9.45 -1.68 17.15
CA ASP A 113 10.64 -0.83 17.29
C ASP A 113 11.92 -1.54 16.85
N HIS A 114 11.94 -2.86 16.96
CA HIS A 114 13.08 -3.68 16.57
C HIS A 114 12.63 -5.12 16.28
N LEU A 115 13.42 -5.83 15.51
CA LEU A 115 13.34 -7.27 15.32
C LEU A 115 14.33 -7.98 16.23
N ASP A 116 14.31 -9.32 16.20
CA ASP A 116 15.23 -10.15 16.96
C ASP A 116 16.69 -9.81 16.64
N LYS A 117 17.54 -10.03 17.61
CA LYS A 117 18.98 -9.79 17.49
C LYS A 117 19.65 -10.92 16.73
N ILE A 118 20.63 -10.54 15.90
CA ILE A 118 21.69 -11.45 15.45
C ILE A 118 23.01 -10.98 16.06
N GLY A 119 23.68 -11.87 16.75
CA GLY A 119 24.90 -11.47 17.48
C GLY A 119 24.60 -10.33 18.45
N ASN A 120 25.32 -9.22 18.32
CA ASN A 120 25.14 -8.02 19.13
C ASN A 120 24.26 -6.95 18.46
N GLN A 121 23.86 -7.14 17.21
CA GLN A 121 23.09 -6.17 16.43
C GLN A 121 21.59 -6.39 16.58
N LYS A 122 20.82 -5.30 16.51
CA LYS A 122 19.38 -5.30 16.44
C LYS A 122 18.96 -4.82 15.06
N TYR A 123 17.94 -5.48 14.50
CA TYR A 123 17.27 -5.03 13.29
C TYR A 123 16.10 -4.15 13.68
N HIS A 124 16.29 -2.86 13.78
CA HIS A 124 15.22 -1.95 14.18
C HIS A 124 14.92 -0.81 13.20
N TRP A 125 15.71 -0.68 12.16
CA TRP A 125 15.38 0.23 11.07
C TRP A 125 14.43 -0.47 10.09
N LEU A 126 13.12 -0.31 10.32
CA LEU A 126 12.11 -0.83 9.41
C LEU A 126 11.73 0.26 8.41
N TYR A 127 11.80 -0.02 7.12
CA TYR A 127 11.63 0.95 6.06
C TYR A 127 11.00 0.36 4.81
N MET A 128 10.62 1.23 3.85
CA MET A 128 10.00 0.84 2.59
C MET A 128 8.71 0.04 2.81
N VAL A 129 7.77 0.64 3.56
CA VAL A 129 6.44 0.04 3.74
C VAL A 129 5.68 0.09 2.42
N ASN A 130 5.51 -1.08 1.81
CA ASN A 130 4.84 -1.23 0.53
C ASN A 130 3.51 -1.96 0.70
N LEU A 131 2.44 -1.42 0.14
CA LEU A 131 1.15 -2.09 0.06
C LEU A 131 1.13 -3.09 -1.10
N HIS A 132 0.54 -4.25 -0.86
CA HIS A 132 0.33 -5.30 -1.87
C HIS A 132 -1.16 -5.53 -2.11
N PRO A 133 -1.82 -4.74 -2.99
CA PRO A 133 -3.26 -4.88 -3.23
C PRO A 133 -3.65 -6.27 -3.74
N SER A 134 -2.81 -6.88 -4.57
CA SER A 134 -3.04 -8.23 -5.13
C SER A 134 -2.98 -9.36 -4.10
N LEU A 135 -2.35 -9.13 -2.96
CA LEU A 135 -2.27 -10.09 -1.84
C LEU A 135 -3.32 -9.80 -0.77
N SER A 136 -3.91 -8.61 -0.79
CA SER A 136 -4.93 -8.17 0.16
C SER A 136 -6.29 -8.80 -0.19
N ARG A 137 -7.04 -9.19 0.85
CA ARG A 137 -8.41 -9.68 0.71
C ARG A 137 -9.38 -8.60 1.18
N THR A 138 -10.68 -8.85 0.98
CA THR A 138 -11.72 -7.95 1.49
C THR A 138 -11.55 -7.73 3.00
N GLY A 139 -11.49 -6.49 3.42
CA GLY A 139 -11.34 -6.10 4.83
C GLY A 139 -9.93 -6.21 5.40
N GLU A 140 -8.92 -6.60 4.60
CA GLU A 140 -7.52 -6.61 5.02
C GLU A 140 -6.64 -5.82 4.04
N LEU A 141 -5.52 -5.32 4.55
CA LEU A 141 -4.41 -4.80 3.74
C LEU A 141 -3.15 -5.58 4.08
N VAL A 142 -2.41 -5.96 3.05
CA VAL A 142 -1.12 -6.66 3.20
C VAL A 142 0.00 -5.71 2.86
N PHE A 143 0.90 -5.53 3.79
CA PHE A 143 2.10 -4.70 3.62
C PHE A 143 3.36 -5.54 3.72
N SER A 144 4.42 -5.10 3.06
CA SER A 144 5.78 -5.52 3.37
C SER A 144 6.62 -4.34 3.82
N THR A 145 7.65 -4.63 4.59
CA THR A 145 8.73 -3.71 4.94
C THR A 145 10.03 -4.46 4.96
N ASN A 146 11.13 -3.77 4.75
CA ASN A 146 12.48 -4.32 4.92
C ASN A 146 13.03 -3.94 6.30
N SER A 147 14.01 -4.68 6.76
CA SER A 147 14.74 -4.37 7.98
C SER A 147 16.21 -4.09 7.67
N ASP A 148 16.81 -3.24 8.46
CA ASP A 148 18.22 -2.89 8.40
C ASP A 148 18.82 -2.86 9.80
N PRO A 149 20.04 -3.35 10.02
CA PRO A 149 20.72 -3.24 11.31
C PRO A 149 21.25 -1.81 11.52
N ASP A 150 21.65 -1.51 12.75
CA ASP A 150 22.31 -0.24 13.10
C ASP A 150 23.55 0.03 12.27
N ASP A 151 24.33 -1.01 12.00
CA ASP A 151 25.49 -0.97 11.12
C ASP A 151 25.15 -1.67 9.80
N PHE A 152 24.98 -0.89 8.74
CA PHE A 152 24.67 -1.40 7.40
C PHE A 152 25.67 -2.47 6.91
N TRP A 153 26.96 -2.30 7.16
CA TRP A 153 27.99 -3.23 6.71
C TRP A 153 27.92 -4.58 7.40
N TRP A 154 27.28 -4.65 8.54
CA TRP A 154 27.07 -5.88 9.27
C TRP A 154 26.25 -6.90 8.46
N ASN A 155 25.37 -6.46 7.57
CA ASN A 155 24.62 -7.31 6.64
C ASN A 155 25.53 -8.15 5.72
N PHE A 156 26.76 -7.70 5.48
CA PHE A 156 27.68 -8.34 4.54
C PHE A 156 28.78 -9.13 5.26
N ASN A 157 29.08 -8.81 6.48
CA ASN A 157 30.25 -9.30 7.17
C ASN A 157 29.95 -10.39 8.21
N GLU A 158 28.70 -10.47 8.69
CA GLU A 158 28.34 -11.41 9.75
C GLU A 158 27.58 -12.62 9.20
N PRO A 159 27.94 -13.84 9.62
CA PRO A 159 27.19 -15.05 9.24
C PRO A 159 25.72 -14.98 9.65
N GLY A 160 24.81 -15.30 8.73
CA GLY A 160 23.37 -15.31 8.98
C GLY A 160 22.69 -13.94 8.92
N SER A 161 23.43 -12.84 8.77
CA SER A 161 22.86 -11.50 8.69
C SER A 161 21.91 -11.32 7.49
N ALA A 162 22.23 -11.91 6.34
CA ALA A 162 21.39 -11.84 5.14
C ALA A 162 19.99 -12.43 5.34
N ASP A 163 19.82 -13.37 6.28
CA ASP A 163 18.52 -13.97 6.60
C ASP A 163 17.56 -12.98 7.26
N TYR A 164 18.08 -11.89 7.80
CA TYR A 164 17.30 -10.85 8.47
C TYR A 164 17.10 -9.63 7.59
N TYR A 165 18.01 -9.34 6.66
CA TYR A 165 17.83 -8.32 5.64
C TYR A 165 16.90 -8.81 4.53
N ARG A 166 15.62 -8.93 4.87
CA ARG A 166 14.56 -9.48 4.01
C ARG A 166 13.24 -8.79 4.25
N PRO A 167 12.26 -8.91 3.33
CA PRO A 167 10.95 -8.36 3.54
C PRO A 167 10.19 -9.09 4.67
N TYR A 168 9.55 -8.31 5.52
CA TYR A 168 8.62 -8.77 6.55
C TYR A 168 7.22 -8.36 6.15
N PHE A 169 6.26 -9.28 6.29
CA PHE A 169 4.89 -9.04 5.87
C PHE A 169 3.98 -8.82 7.07
N TYR A 170 3.10 -7.83 6.95
CA TYR A 170 2.11 -7.46 7.94
C TYR A 170 0.72 -7.50 7.32
N ARG A 171 -0.26 -8.00 8.07
CA ARG A 171 -1.68 -7.97 7.70
C ARG A 171 -2.42 -7.05 8.65
N VAL A 172 -3.11 -6.06 8.10
CA VAL A 172 -3.95 -5.13 8.85
C VAL A 172 -5.40 -5.47 8.57
N PHE A 173 -6.09 -5.98 9.57
CA PHE A 173 -7.50 -6.37 9.48
C PHE A 173 -8.41 -5.22 9.90
N ASN A 174 -9.61 -5.16 9.30
CA ASN A 174 -10.61 -4.14 9.63
C ASN A 174 -10.04 -2.71 9.56
N TRP A 175 -9.18 -2.46 8.62
CA TRP A 175 -8.42 -1.22 8.49
C TRP A 175 -9.32 0.03 8.39
N LYS A 176 -10.55 -0.09 7.89
CA LYS A 176 -11.51 1.02 7.80
C LYS A 176 -11.95 1.55 9.17
N LYS A 177 -11.80 0.77 10.24
CA LYS A 177 -12.15 1.19 11.60
C LYS A 177 -11.41 2.43 12.08
N VAL A 178 -10.26 2.76 11.50
CA VAL A 178 -9.55 4.01 11.81
C VAL A 178 -10.37 5.24 11.45
N TYR A 179 -11.41 5.09 10.62
CA TYR A 179 -12.32 6.15 10.19
C TYR A 179 -13.68 6.13 10.89
N ASP A 180 -13.99 5.16 11.76
CA ASP A 180 -15.31 4.99 12.38
C ASP A 180 -15.78 6.22 13.16
N ASN A 181 -14.88 7.05 13.67
CA ASN A 181 -15.19 8.27 14.41
C ASN A 181 -15.18 9.55 13.54
N LEU A 182 -14.90 9.43 12.27
CA LEU A 182 -14.93 10.57 11.34
C LEU A 182 -16.29 10.63 10.65
N PRO A 183 -16.82 11.84 10.44
CA PRO A 183 -18.06 12.00 9.70
C PRO A 183 -17.86 11.48 8.27
N ASP A 184 -18.57 10.41 7.95
CA ASP A 184 -18.63 9.91 6.59
C ASP A 184 -19.83 10.52 5.88
N THR A 185 -19.60 11.54 5.10
CA THR A 185 -20.68 12.29 4.42
C THR A 185 -21.20 11.60 3.17
N LYS A 186 -20.67 10.42 2.78
CA LYS A 186 -21.01 9.80 1.50
C LYS A 186 -21.11 8.28 1.46
N ILE A 187 -20.81 7.56 2.53
CA ILE A 187 -20.91 6.11 2.51
C ILE A 187 -22.03 5.69 3.46
N GLU A 188 -23.21 5.44 2.93
CA GLU A 188 -24.08 4.46 3.55
C GLU A 188 -23.26 3.19 3.66
N SER A 189 -23.02 2.73 4.90
CA SER A 189 -22.25 1.53 5.19
C SER A 189 -22.99 0.31 4.64
N ILE A 190 -22.70 -0.07 3.42
CA ILE A 190 -23.24 -1.27 2.78
C ILE A 190 -22.34 -2.50 3.04
N TYR A 191 -21.44 -2.43 3.99
CA TYR A 191 -20.69 -3.61 4.39
C TYR A 191 -20.45 -3.65 5.89
N SER A 192 -21.47 -4.08 6.62
CA SER A 192 -21.21 -4.99 7.74
C SER A 192 -20.81 -6.32 7.12
N PRO A 193 -19.62 -6.86 7.35
CA PRO A 193 -19.41 -8.26 7.08
C PRO A 193 -20.22 -9.04 8.11
N SER A 194 -21.48 -9.33 7.79
CA SER A 194 -22.13 -10.47 8.39
C SER A 194 -21.24 -11.66 8.07
N ALA A 195 -20.82 -12.37 9.10
CA ALA A 195 -19.91 -13.50 9.06
C ALA A 195 -20.41 -14.71 8.23
N ASN A 196 -21.33 -14.52 7.30
CA ASN A 196 -22.02 -15.57 6.59
C ASN A 196 -22.34 -15.25 5.13
N VAL A 197 -21.41 -14.65 4.37
CA VAL A 197 -21.55 -14.76 2.91
C VAL A 197 -20.16 -14.95 2.30
N ILE A 198 -19.69 -16.18 2.36
CA ILE A 198 -18.90 -16.76 1.28
C ILE A 198 -19.93 -17.41 0.33
N ASP A 199 -20.82 -16.63 -0.21
CA ASP A 199 -21.66 -17.05 -1.33
C ASP A 199 -20.92 -16.77 -2.61
N GLY A 200 -20.39 -17.85 -3.18
CA GLY A 200 -19.75 -17.86 -4.49
C GLY A 200 -18.44 -18.62 -4.59
N ILE A 201 -17.78 -18.96 -3.49
CA ILE A 201 -16.69 -19.93 -3.54
C ILE A 201 -17.32 -21.30 -3.38
N SER A 202 -17.53 -22.01 -4.48
CA SER A 202 -17.90 -23.43 -4.44
C SER A 202 -16.96 -24.13 -3.45
N VAL A 203 -17.56 -24.65 -2.37
CA VAL A 203 -16.87 -25.23 -1.20
C VAL A 203 -15.93 -26.38 -1.55
N ASN A 204 -15.93 -26.82 -2.81
CA ASN A 204 -15.16 -27.97 -3.32
C ASN A 204 -14.09 -27.63 -4.35
N LYS A 205 -13.68 -26.36 -4.49
CA LYS A 205 -12.61 -26.05 -5.42
C LYS A 205 -11.25 -26.48 -4.87
N THR A 206 -10.48 -27.18 -5.71
CA THR A 206 -9.13 -27.61 -5.43
C THR A 206 -8.16 -26.77 -6.25
N TYR A 207 -7.07 -26.34 -5.63
CA TYR A 207 -6.05 -25.52 -6.26
C TYR A 207 -4.69 -26.18 -6.12
N SER A 208 -3.85 -26.07 -7.15
CA SER A 208 -2.43 -26.41 -7.05
C SER A 208 -1.72 -25.51 -6.03
N LEU A 209 -0.50 -25.85 -5.66
CA LEU A 209 0.34 -24.99 -4.81
C LEU A 209 0.67 -23.64 -5.45
N LEU A 210 0.52 -23.50 -6.77
CA LEU A 210 0.68 -22.27 -7.52
C LEU A 210 -0.63 -21.44 -7.61
N GLY A 211 -1.69 -21.87 -6.92
CA GLY A 211 -2.98 -21.17 -6.93
C GLY A 211 -3.85 -21.43 -8.17
N ILE A 212 -3.47 -22.36 -9.05
CA ILE A 212 -4.23 -22.71 -10.25
C ILE A 212 -5.36 -23.66 -9.85
N GLN A 213 -6.60 -23.33 -10.20
CA GLN A 213 -7.75 -24.19 -9.96
C GLN A 213 -7.62 -25.50 -10.76
N THR A 214 -7.73 -26.63 -10.09
CA THR A 214 -7.59 -27.96 -10.66
C THR A 214 -8.88 -28.76 -10.41
N PRO A 215 -9.79 -28.87 -11.39
CA PRO A 215 -11.07 -29.54 -11.20
C PRO A 215 -10.94 -31.06 -11.01
N ARG A 216 -9.85 -31.64 -11.51
CA ARG A 216 -9.52 -33.08 -11.35
C ARG A 216 -8.04 -33.18 -10.91
N PRO A 217 -7.76 -33.13 -9.60
CA PRO A 217 -6.39 -33.26 -9.14
C PRO A 217 -5.86 -34.68 -9.41
N SER A 218 -4.67 -34.75 -9.98
CA SER A 218 -3.89 -35.98 -10.06
C SER A 218 -3.15 -36.22 -8.74
N ARG A 219 -2.37 -37.28 -8.67
CA ARG A 219 -1.54 -37.55 -7.47
C ARG A 219 -0.66 -36.33 -7.15
N GLY A 220 -0.71 -35.85 -5.91
CA GLY A 220 0.09 -34.70 -5.49
C GLY A 220 -0.51 -33.93 -4.31
N ILE A 221 0.06 -32.73 -4.04
CA ILE A 221 -0.34 -31.86 -2.95
C ILE A 221 -1.13 -30.68 -3.52
N TYR A 222 -2.28 -30.39 -2.92
CA TYR A 222 -3.23 -29.38 -3.34
C TYR A 222 -3.75 -28.56 -2.15
N ILE A 223 -4.41 -27.46 -2.43
CA ILE A 223 -5.16 -26.66 -1.46
C ILE A 223 -6.66 -26.87 -1.71
N ARG A 224 -7.38 -27.34 -0.71
CA ARG A 224 -8.84 -27.47 -0.73
C ARG A 224 -9.40 -26.86 0.56
N GLN A 225 -10.35 -25.96 0.46
CA GLN A 225 -10.94 -25.26 1.61
C GLN A 225 -9.89 -24.59 2.49
N GLY A 226 -8.84 -24.00 1.89
CA GLY A 226 -7.75 -23.35 2.62
C GLY A 226 -6.80 -24.31 3.35
N ARG A 227 -6.97 -25.62 3.21
CA ARG A 227 -6.12 -26.64 3.83
C ARG A 227 -5.31 -27.39 2.79
N LYS A 228 -4.09 -27.77 3.18
CA LYS A 228 -3.23 -28.63 2.37
C LYS A 228 -3.75 -30.05 2.42
N VAL A 229 -4.04 -30.62 1.25
CA VAL A 229 -4.49 -31.99 1.08
C VAL A 229 -3.58 -32.75 0.15
N MET A 230 -3.46 -34.07 0.34
CA MET A 230 -2.68 -34.94 -0.51
C MET A 230 -3.64 -35.89 -1.22
N GLU A 231 -3.66 -35.85 -2.54
CA GLU A 231 -4.33 -36.86 -3.38
C GLU A 231 -3.35 -37.98 -3.68
N LYS A 232 -3.76 -39.22 -3.39
CA LYS A 232 -2.94 -40.47 -3.53
C LYS A 232 -3.05 -41.07 -4.91
#